data_a8356f3eac74097f5ee796c04ee3a596
#
_entry.id   a8356f3eac74097f5ee796c04ee3a596
#
_cell.length_a   1.000
_cell.length_b   1.000
_cell.length_c   1.000
_cell.angle_alpha   90.00
_cell.angle_beta   90.00
_cell.angle_gamma   90.00
#
_symmetry.space_group_name_H-M   'P 1'
#
loop_
_entity.id
_entity.type
_entity.pdbx_description
1 polymer ?
#
loop_
_entity_poly.entity_id
_entity_poly.type
_entity_poly.pdbx_seq_one_letter_code
_entity_poly.pdbx_strand_id
1 'polypeptide(L)'
;IWFYPSSASNENDSYVTYNYRERHWAIGTLSRTAGTDRGVFTYPLMISSDGYIYEHEVGYAYDGASPFVESGPYQIGNGDNIMSVRQVIPDEQTLGEVVISFKTRMYPTSTETTYGPYAAAQPTDVRFAARQVKVRYTGAVLEDWRVGVNRFDVVAMGKR
;
A
#
# COMPACT_ATOMS: atom_id res chain seq x y z
N ILE A 1 -1.09 16.56 -8.14
CA ILE A 1 -0.24 15.49 -8.66
C ILE A 1 0.93 16.13 -9.39
N TRP A 2 2.12 15.57 -9.23
CA TRP A 2 3.33 15.94 -9.97
C TRP A 2 3.88 14.69 -10.63
N PHE A 3 4.14 14.76 -11.92
CA PHE A 3 4.80 13.70 -12.68
C PHE A 3 6.28 14.03 -12.84
N TYR A 4 7.12 13.01 -12.77
CA TYR A 4 8.58 13.16 -12.90
C TYR A 4 9.20 11.89 -13.50
N PRO A 5 10.37 12.00 -14.15
CA PRO A 5 11.10 10.84 -14.61
C PRO A 5 11.84 10.18 -13.45
N SER A 6 11.80 8.85 -13.40
CA SER A 6 12.68 8.08 -12.51
C SER A 6 14.13 8.11 -13.01
N SER A 7 15.05 7.60 -12.20
CA SER A 7 16.46 7.48 -12.60
C SER A 7 16.72 6.57 -13.82
N ALA A 8 15.72 5.77 -14.19
CA ALA A 8 15.80 4.82 -15.31
C ALA A 8 15.09 5.33 -16.57
N SER A 9 14.48 6.52 -16.55
CA SER A 9 13.70 7.07 -17.66
C SER A 9 14.04 8.52 -17.95
N ASN A 10 13.96 8.90 -19.22
CA ASN A 10 14.04 10.30 -19.68
C ASN A 10 12.65 10.95 -19.80
N GLU A 11 11.59 10.15 -19.74
CA GLU A 11 10.20 10.59 -19.78
C GLU A 11 9.53 10.36 -18.43
N ASN A 12 8.46 11.10 -18.16
CA ASN A 12 7.72 10.95 -16.92
C ASN A 12 7.12 9.54 -16.81
N ASP A 13 7.56 8.78 -15.84
CA ASP A 13 7.13 7.41 -15.54
C ASP A 13 6.66 7.20 -14.10
N SER A 14 6.77 8.25 -13.30
CA SER A 14 6.45 8.22 -11.88
C SER A 14 5.68 9.46 -11.48
N TYR A 15 4.92 9.36 -10.39
CA TYR A 15 4.17 10.48 -9.85
C TYR A 15 4.18 10.52 -8.33
N VAL A 16 3.97 11.71 -7.80
CA VAL A 16 3.65 11.96 -6.40
C VAL A 16 2.35 12.78 -6.32
N THR A 17 1.49 12.40 -5.41
CA THR A 17 0.21 13.08 -5.15
C THR A 17 0.16 13.55 -3.71
N TYR A 18 -0.34 14.76 -3.50
CA TYR A 18 -0.66 15.27 -2.18
C TYR A 18 -2.17 15.51 -2.06
N ASN A 19 -2.80 14.81 -1.12
CA ASN A 19 -4.18 15.08 -0.73
C ASN A 19 -4.17 16.17 0.34
N TYR A 20 -4.54 17.41 -0.05
CA TYR A 20 -4.49 18.56 0.85
C TYR A 20 -5.62 18.57 1.89
N ARG A 21 -6.70 17.83 1.67
CA ARG A 21 -7.80 17.70 2.64
C ARG A 21 -7.44 16.78 3.78
N GLU A 22 -6.91 15.62 3.45
CA GLU A 22 -6.54 14.57 4.41
C GLU A 22 -5.07 14.62 4.82
N ARG A 23 -4.28 15.50 4.18
CA ARG A 23 -2.87 15.77 4.50
C ARG A 23 -1.95 14.55 4.41
N HIS A 24 -2.16 13.72 3.39
CA HIS A 24 -1.26 12.59 3.13
C HIS A 24 -0.70 12.64 1.71
N TRP A 25 0.41 11.93 1.54
CA TRP A 25 1.10 11.77 0.29
C TRP A 25 0.91 10.35 -0.25
N ALA A 26 0.82 10.24 -1.56
CA ALA A 26 0.86 8.98 -2.28
C ALA A 26 1.88 9.05 -3.42
N ILE A 27 2.47 7.92 -3.73
CA ILE A 27 3.43 7.77 -4.82
C ILE A 27 3.02 6.61 -5.71
N GLY A 28 3.38 6.65 -6.98
CA GLY A 28 3.13 5.56 -7.89
C GLY A 28 3.95 5.68 -9.17
N THR A 29 3.79 4.69 -10.01
CA THR A 29 4.39 4.65 -11.36
C THR A 29 3.29 4.77 -12.38
N LEU A 30 3.41 5.72 -13.29
CA LEU A 30 2.45 5.96 -14.36
C LEU A 30 3.11 6.82 -15.44
N SER A 31 3.12 6.34 -16.67
CA SER A 31 3.70 7.08 -17.79
C SER A 31 2.70 8.10 -18.30
N ARG A 32 2.96 9.39 -18.02
CA ARG A 32 2.15 10.51 -18.50
C ARG A 32 3.03 11.70 -18.84
N THR A 33 3.05 12.08 -20.11
CA THR A 33 3.94 13.13 -20.63
C THR A 33 3.26 14.50 -20.64
N ALA A 34 1.96 14.55 -20.82
CA ALA A 34 1.17 15.79 -20.81
C ALA A 34 -0.25 15.50 -20.33
N GLY A 35 -0.97 16.54 -19.93
CA GLY A 35 -2.36 16.38 -19.52
C GLY A 35 -3.09 17.70 -19.41
N THR A 36 -4.40 17.60 -19.35
CA THR A 36 -5.31 18.72 -19.06
C THR A 36 -6.28 18.28 -17.96
N ASP A 37 -6.56 19.20 -17.06
CA ASP A 37 -7.58 19.01 -16.05
C ASP A 37 -8.97 19.03 -16.67
N ARG A 38 -9.98 18.63 -15.89
CA ARG A 38 -11.37 18.73 -16.31
C ARG A 38 -11.72 20.19 -16.60
N GLY A 39 -12.45 20.37 -17.68
CA GLY A 39 -12.91 21.67 -18.13
C GLY A 39 -14.11 21.46 -19.06
N VAL A 40 -13.86 21.40 -20.36
CA VAL A 40 -14.87 20.98 -21.35
C VAL A 40 -15.14 19.47 -21.23
N PHE A 41 -14.12 18.72 -20.84
CA PHE A 41 -14.24 17.27 -20.64
C PHE A 41 -14.69 16.94 -19.21
N THR A 42 -15.47 15.87 -19.07
CA THR A 42 -15.98 15.40 -17.78
C THR A 42 -14.84 14.90 -16.86
N TYR A 43 -13.83 14.31 -17.46
CA TYR A 43 -12.68 13.71 -16.77
C TYR A 43 -11.37 14.34 -17.22
N PRO A 44 -10.34 14.35 -16.39
CA PRO A 44 -9.02 14.76 -16.83
C PRO A 44 -8.50 13.85 -17.94
N LEU A 45 -7.85 14.44 -18.94
CA LEU A 45 -7.24 13.71 -20.04
C LEU A 45 -5.73 13.80 -19.94
N MET A 46 -5.04 12.67 -20.08
CA MET A 46 -3.59 12.61 -20.07
C MET A 46 -3.05 11.76 -21.22
N ILE A 47 -1.90 12.19 -21.74
CA ILE A 47 -1.21 11.53 -22.84
C ILE A 47 -0.08 10.69 -22.26
N SER A 48 -0.01 9.44 -22.68
CA SER A 48 1.08 8.52 -22.31
C SER A 48 2.17 8.52 -23.38
N SER A 49 3.36 8.05 -23.01
CA SER A 49 4.48 7.84 -23.93
C SER A 49 4.21 6.81 -25.02
N ASP A 50 3.19 5.98 -24.88
CA ASP A 50 2.70 5.02 -25.89
C ASP A 50 1.89 5.68 -27.03
N GLY A 51 1.61 7.00 -26.91
CA GLY A 51 0.87 7.76 -27.90
C GLY A 51 -0.65 7.75 -27.74
N TYR A 52 -1.17 7.11 -26.68
CA TYR A 52 -2.61 7.11 -26.39
C TYR A 52 -3.01 8.22 -25.42
N ILE A 53 -4.28 8.62 -25.53
CA ILE A 53 -4.93 9.54 -24.58
C ILE A 53 -5.78 8.72 -23.64
N TYR A 54 -5.59 8.93 -22.36
CA TYR A 54 -6.31 8.24 -21.30
C TYR A 54 -7.23 9.19 -20.53
N GLU A 55 -8.45 8.77 -20.29
CA GLU A 55 -9.32 9.40 -19.30
C GLU A 55 -8.89 8.97 -17.91
N HIS A 56 -8.68 9.94 -17.01
CA HIS A 56 -8.30 9.69 -15.62
C HIS A 56 -9.49 9.81 -14.69
N GLU A 57 -9.39 9.17 -13.52
CA GLU A 57 -10.41 9.16 -12.48
C GLU A 57 -11.74 8.50 -12.92
N VAL A 58 -11.66 7.50 -13.78
CA VAL A 58 -12.80 6.72 -14.28
C VAL A 58 -12.71 5.29 -13.76
N GLY A 59 -13.71 4.90 -12.95
CA GLY A 59 -13.78 3.55 -12.37
C GLY A 59 -12.64 3.25 -11.40
N TYR A 60 -12.29 1.97 -11.28
CA TYR A 60 -11.29 1.46 -10.33
C TYR A 60 -10.08 0.79 -11.00
N ALA A 61 -10.01 0.88 -12.34
CA ALA A 61 -8.86 0.36 -13.06
C ALA A 61 -7.61 1.22 -12.80
N TYR A 62 -6.47 0.58 -12.77
CA TYR A 62 -5.17 1.25 -12.61
C TYR A 62 -4.17 0.68 -13.60
N ASP A 63 -3.25 1.54 -14.04
CA ASP A 63 -2.08 1.14 -14.82
C ASP A 63 -0.90 0.87 -13.87
N GLY A 64 -0.12 -0.16 -14.17
CA GLY A 64 1.10 -0.46 -13.42
C GLY A 64 0.86 -1.29 -12.15
N ALA A 65 1.52 -0.92 -11.07
CA ALA A 65 1.49 -1.68 -9.83
C ALA A 65 0.17 -1.57 -9.09
N SER A 66 -0.28 -2.68 -8.49
CA SER A 66 -1.47 -2.68 -7.62
C SER A 66 -1.38 -1.63 -6.53
N PRO A 67 -2.45 -0.90 -6.24
CA PRO A 67 -2.47 0.09 -5.18
C PRO A 67 -2.23 -0.58 -3.83
N PHE A 68 -1.44 0.06 -2.98
CA PHE A 68 -1.12 -0.47 -1.67
C PHE A 68 -0.98 0.62 -0.61
N VAL A 69 -1.15 0.22 0.64
CA VAL A 69 -0.81 1.00 1.83
C VAL A 69 0.15 0.19 2.68
N GLU A 70 1.25 0.79 3.09
CA GLU A 70 2.25 0.14 3.95
C GLU A 70 2.51 1.00 5.18
N SER A 71 2.45 0.39 6.36
CA SER A 71 2.76 1.08 7.61
C SER A 71 4.26 1.29 7.78
N GLY A 72 4.63 2.27 8.61
CA GLY A 72 5.96 2.29 9.22
C GLY A 72 6.18 1.06 10.11
N PRO A 73 7.43 0.75 10.48
CA PRO A 73 7.71 -0.33 11.41
C PRO A 73 7.21 0.03 12.81
N TYR A 74 6.46 -0.88 13.42
CA TYR A 74 6.02 -0.73 14.81
C TYR A 74 6.48 -1.88 15.69
N GLN A 75 6.49 -1.64 16.98
CA GLN A 75 7.02 -2.54 18.00
C GLN A 75 6.00 -2.72 19.12
N ILE A 76 6.08 -3.83 19.85
CA ILE A 76 5.31 -4.04 21.07
C ILE A 76 6.03 -3.37 22.24
N GLY A 77 5.28 -2.61 23.04
CA GLY A 77 5.81 -1.91 24.21
C GLY A 77 6.96 -0.98 23.84
N ASN A 78 8.03 -1.02 24.62
CA ASN A 78 9.21 -0.19 24.41
C ASN A 78 10.18 -0.73 23.34
N GLY A 79 9.79 -1.74 22.58
CA GLY A 79 10.63 -2.34 21.55
C GLY A 79 11.66 -3.37 22.05
N ASP A 80 11.67 -3.66 23.36
CA ASP A 80 12.58 -4.64 23.94
C ASP A 80 12.12 -6.08 23.73
N ASN A 81 10.84 -6.29 23.47
CA ASN A 81 10.25 -7.60 23.34
C ASN A 81 10.20 -8.06 21.88
N ILE A 82 10.37 -9.36 21.69
CA ILE A 82 9.99 -10.04 20.46
C ILE A 82 8.47 -10.27 20.52
N MET A 83 7.76 -9.93 19.47
CA MET A 83 6.34 -10.22 19.34
C MET A 83 6.13 -11.50 18.53
N SER A 84 5.19 -12.34 18.97
CA SER A 84 4.66 -13.45 18.18
C SER A 84 3.26 -13.08 17.72
N VAL A 85 3.04 -13.00 16.42
CA VAL A 85 1.73 -12.75 15.83
C VAL A 85 1.14 -14.08 15.40
N ARG A 86 -0.08 -14.36 15.84
CA ARG A 86 -0.75 -15.64 15.63
C ARG A 86 -1.93 -15.54 14.68
N GLN A 87 -2.65 -14.44 14.73
CA GLN A 87 -3.86 -14.25 13.94
C GLN A 87 -4.02 -12.79 13.54
N VAL A 88 -4.58 -12.58 12.35
CA VAL A 88 -5.09 -11.30 11.85
C VAL A 88 -6.61 -11.36 11.88
N ILE A 89 -7.22 -10.37 12.49
CA ILE A 89 -8.67 -10.23 12.58
C ILE A 89 -9.04 -8.94 11.86
N PRO A 90 -9.54 -9.00 10.60
CA PRO A 90 -9.95 -7.82 9.85
C PRO A 90 -11.10 -7.09 10.54
N ASP A 91 -11.24 -5.82 10.23
CA ASP A 91 -12.41 -5.03 10.60
C ASP A 91 -13.64 -5.51 9.82
N GLU A 92 -14.79 -5.47 10.44
CA GLU A 92 -16.09 -5.75 9.84
C GLU A 92 -16.45 -4.80 8.68
N GLN A 93 -15.83 -3.62 8.63
CA GLN A 93 -16.00 -2.63 7.57
C GLN A 93 -14.96 -2.74 6.45
N THR A 94 -14.10 -3.74 6.49
CA THR A 94 -13.19 -4.01 5.37
C THR A 94 -13.99 -4.43 4.15
N LEU A 95 -13.81 -3.70 3.06
CA LEU A 95 -14.54 -3.87 1.81
C LEU A 95 -13.58 -4.21 0.69
N GLY A 96 -14.02 -5.03 -0.25
CA GLY A 96 -13.26 -5.47 -1.41
C GLY A 96 -12.23 -6.55 -1.08
N GLU A 97 -11.60 -7.09 -2.11
CA GLU A 97 -10.53 -8.07 -1.92
C GLU A 97 -9.19 -7.36 -1.68
N VAL A 98 -8.73 -7.49 -0.46
CA VAL A 98 -7.44 -6.96 -0.02
C VAL A 98 -6.61 -8.09 0.55
N VAL A 99 -5.34 -8.11 0.21
CA VAL A 99 -4.39 -9.05 0.80
C VAL A 99 -3.45 -8.33 1.75
N ILE A 100 -3.09 -9.01 2.84
CA ILE A 100 -2.20 -8.51 3.86
C ILE A 100 -0.85 -9.22 3.75
N SER A 101 0.23 -8.45 3.77
CA SER A 101 1.58 -8.97 3.89
C SER A 101 2.29 -8.33 5.06
N PHE A 102 3.17 -9.07 5.69
CA PHE A 102 3.99 -8.60 6.81
C PHE A 102 5.45 -8.59 6.40
N LYS A 103 6.13 -7.46 6.63
CA LYS A 103 7.58 -7.36 6.52
C LYS A 103 8.16 -7.25 7.92
N THR A 104 8.97 -8.20 8.31
CA THR A 104 9.47 -8.33 9.66
C THR A 104 10.98 -8.22 9.71
N ARG A 105 11.50 -7.66 10.80
CA ARG A 105 12.94 -7.62 11.06
C ARG A 105 13.23 -7.63 12.56
N MET A 106 14.40 -8.09 12.93
CA MET A 106 14.83 -8.11 14.33
C MET A 106 15.45 -6.77 14.75
N TYR A 107 16.22 -6.14 13.86
CA TYR A 107 16.90 -4.87 14.09
C TYR A 107 16.69 -3.93 12.89
N PRO A 108 16.82 -2.62 13.05
CA PRO A 108 16.66 -1.65 11.96
C PRO A 108 17.54 -1.92 10.72
N THR A 109 18.70 -2.52 10.93
CA THR A 109 19.68 -2.86 9.88
C THR A 109 19.56 -4.29 9.35
N SER A 110 18.68 -5.11 9.93
CA SER A 110 18.48 -6.51 9.49
C SER A 110 17.68 -6.56 8.18
N THR A 111 17.97 -7.56 7.37
CA THR A 111 17.17 -7.89 6.19
C THR A 111 15.72 -8.15 6.59
N GLU A 112 14.79 -7.61 5.83
CA GLU A 112 13.36 -7.83 6.03
C GLU A 112 12.97 -9.21 5.50
N THR A 113 12.15 -9.93 6.28
CA THR A 113 11.51 -11.18 5.86
C THR A 113 10.04 -10.91 5.61
N THR A 114 9.52 -11.36 4.46
CA THR A 114 8.12 -11.17 4.08
C THR A 114 7.31 -12.43 4.35
N TYR A 115 6.14 -12.24 4.95
CA TYR A 115 5.12 -13.28 5.19
C TYR A 115 3.83 -12.87 4.50
N GLY A 116 3.14 -13.83 3.90
CA GLY A 116 1.92 -13.64 3.12
C GLY A 116 2.16 -13.75 1.61
N PRO A 117 1.21 -13.31 0.76
CA PRO A 117 -0.01 -12.59 1.13
C PRO A 117 -1.07 -13.45 1.81
N TYR A 118 -1.83 -12.85 2.73
CA TYR A 118 -2.96 -13.46 3.43
C TYR A 118 -4.25 -12.73 3.06
N ALA A 119 -5.36 -13.45 2.97
CA ALA A 119 -6.66 -12.82 2.74
C ALA A 119 -7.07 -11.94 3.93
N ALA A 120 -7.63 -10.75 3.66
CA ALA A 120 -8.10 -9.82 4.70
C ALA A 120 -9.60 -9.95 5.00
N ALA A 121 -10.33 -10.83 4.30
CA ALA A 121 -11.78 -10.95 4.42
C ALA A 121 -12.26 -11.75 5.63
N GLN A 122 -11.38 -12.50 6.30
CA GLN A 122 -11.71 -13.38 7.44
C GLN A 122 -10.56 -13.40 8.43
N PRO A 123 -10.81 -13.74 9.71
CA PRO A 123 -9.74 -14.06 10.62
C PRO A 123 -8.81 -15.12 10.01
N THR A 124 -7.54 -14.81 9.94
CA THR A 124 -6.54 -15.64 9.27
C THR A 124 -5.39 -15.93 10.22
N ASP A 125 -5.05 -17.21 10.33
CA ASP A 125 -3.89 -17.63 11.10
C ASP A 125 -2.62 -17.22 10.38
N VAL A 126 -1.76 -16.52 11.12
CA VAL A 126 -0.42 -16.14 10.70
C VAL A 126 0.57 -16.56 11.78
N ARG A 127 1.79 -16.90 11.37
CA ARG A 127 2.79 -17.35 12.36
C ARG A 127 4.15 -16.76 12.05
N PHE A 128 4.47 -15.71 12.76
CA PHE A 128 5.82 -15.15 12.73
C PHE A 128 6.19 -14.52 14.08
N ALA A 129 7.47 -14.37 14.32
CA ALA A 129 7.99 -13.69 15.49
C ALA A 129 9.05 -12.67 15.07
N ALA A 130 8.91 -11.43 15.53
CA ALA A 130 9.83 -10.35 15.20
C ALA A 130 9.78 -9.24 16.24
N ARG A 131 10.76 -8.33 16.20
CA ARG A 131 10.74 -7.10 17.00
C ARG A 131 10.05 -5.95 16.29
N GLN A 132 10.25 -5.85 14.99
CA GLN A 132 9.65 -4.81 14.15
C GLN A 132 8.84 -5.45 13.04
N VAL A 133 7.65 -4.93 12.82
CA VAL A 133 6.71 -5.39 11.79
C VAL A 133 6.20 -4.18 11.03
N LYS A 134 6.17 -4.29 9.71
CA LYS A 134 5.38 -3.42 8.83
C LYS A 134 4.23 -4.23 8.30
N VAL A 135 3.08 -3.62 8.18
CA VAL A 135 1.90 -4.23 7.55
C VAL A 135 1.67 -3.56 6.22
N ARG A 136 1.49 -4.35 5.20
CA ARG A 136 1.17 -3.90 3.85
C ARG A 136 -0.17 -4.50 3.43
N TYR A 137 -1.07 -3.64 3.02
CA TYR A 137 -2.34 -3.99 2.39
C TYR A 137 -2.23 -3.70 0.91
N THR A 138 -2.61 -4.65 0.08
CA THR A 138 -2.56 -4.52 -1.38
C THR A 138 -3.93 -4.88 -1.94
N GLY A 139 -4.49 -4.03 -2.79
CA GLY A 139 -5.73 -4.33 -3.52
C GLY A 139 -5.50 -5.49 -4.48
N ALA A 140 -6.34 -6.51 -4.40
CA ALA A 140 -6.21 -7.74 -5.20
C ALA A 140 -7.12 -7.73 -6.43
N VAL A 141 -8.13 -6.85 -6.48
CA VAL A 141 -9.12 -6.74 -7.55
C VAL A 141 -9.29 -5.30 -8.02
N LEU A 142 -9.84 -5.13 -9.22
CA LEU A 142 -10.16 -3.82 -9.80
C LEU A 142 -11.53 -3.32 -9.28
N GLU A 143 -11.63 -3.17 -7.98
CA GLU A 143 -12.83 -2.73 -7.27
C GLU A 143 -12.49 -1.64 -6.25
N ASP A 144 -13.52 -0.96 -5.75
CA ASP A 144 -13.38 -0.11 -4.57
C ASP A 144 -13.03 -0.98 -3.38
N TRP A 145 -11.90 -0.69 -2.73
CA TRP A 145 -11.50 -1.40 -1.53
C TRP A 145 -11.23 -0.44 -0.38
N ARG A 146 -11.54 -0.91 0.81
CA ARG A 146 -11.34 -0.17 2.05
C ARG A 146 -10.79 -1.09 3.11
N VAL A 147 -9.87 -0.58 3.89
CA VAL A 147 -9.30 -1.29 5.02
C VAL A 147 -9.63 -0.49 6.27
N GLY A 148 -10.40 -1.10 7.16
CA GLY A 148 -10.66 -0.58 8.48
C GLY A 148 -9.55 -0.92 9.48
N VAL A 149 -9.86 -0.85 10.76
CA VAL A 149 -8.92 -1.16 11.84
C VAL A 149 -8.74 -2.67 11.95
N ASN A 150 -7.56 -3.17 11.63
CA ASN A 150 -7.24 -4.57 11.83
C ASN A 150 -6.72 -4.82 13.24
N ARG A 151 -7.13 -5.92 13.80
CA ARG A 151 -6.69 -6.44 15.10
C ARG A 151 -5.73 -7.58 14.87
N PHE A 152 -4.74 -7.70 15.74
CA PHE A 152 -3.78 -8.78 15.71
C PHE A 152 -3.77 -9.49 17.06
N ASP A 153 -3.85 -10.81 17.03
CA ASP A 153 -3.53 -11.61 18.22
C ASP A 153 -2.02 -11.70 18.36
N VAL A 154 -1.52 -11.01 19.37
CA VAL A 154 -0.09 -10.82 19.58
C VAL A 154 0.29 -11.25 20.99
N VAL A 155 1.35 -12.04 21.11
CA VAL A 155 1.91 -12.46 22.37
C VAL A 155 3.34 -11.94 22.50
N ALA A 156 3.62 -11.22 23.57
CA ALA A 156 4.97 -10.82 23.89
C ALA A 156 5.81 -12.04 24.26
N MET A 157 6.93 -12.22 23.58
CA MET A 157 7.93 -13.23 23.88
C MET A 157 9.08 -12.61 24.69
N GLY A 158 10.09 -13.38 24.99
CA GLY A 158 11.22 -12.94 25.82
C GLY A 158 11.87 -11.62 25.36
N LYS A 159 12.48 -10.95 26.31
CA LYS A 159 13.37 -9.82 26.06
C LYS A 159 14.72 -10.32 25.53
N ARG A 160 15.33 -9.53 24.69
CA ARG A 160 16.73 -9.69 24.31
C ARG A 160 17.57 -8.55 24.83
#